data_c713a27df1b0b1fa15f87b665ac4eff3
#
_entry.id   c713a27df1b0b1fa15f87b665ac4eff3
#
_cell.length_a   1.000
_cell.length_b   1.000
_cell.length_c   1.000
_cell.angle_alpha   90.00
_cell.angle_beta   90.00
_cell.angle_gamma   90.00
#
_symmetry.space_group_name_H-M   'P 1'
#
loop_
_entity.id
_entity.type
_entity.pdbx_description
1 polymer ?
#
loop_
_entity_poly.entity_id
_entity_poly.type
_entity_poly.pdbx_seq_one_letter_code
_entity_poly.pdbx_strand_id
1 'polypeptide(L)'
;GIFMVAAPFLFKNLGWKGTLSVTPKTVIALGWVFFGTSIYALRHGSLAQSSPILPILVLGGAVIYIVERAAKFSLFKPAEEMVYITLDEDSRTKGKAAVDVLGAQIGKTGGSFMQQGLILTYGSIIAALPVLVCCHSAIALGWLIAVNALAARRASQLDSEIREGVEKLEI
;
A
#
# COMPACT_ATOMS: atom_id res chain seq x y z
N GLY A 1 1.41 -8.84 15.83
CA GLY A 1 0.48 -9.90 15.96
C GLY A 1 0.39 -10.84 14.78
N ILE A 2 -0.82 -11.07 14.27
CA ILE A 2 -1.14 -12.12 13.28
C ILE A 2 -0.28 -12.01 12.02
N PHE A 3 -0.09 -10.82 11.47
CA PHE A 3 0.74 -10.63 10.27
C PHE A 3 2.23 -10.92 10.48
N MET A 4 2.77 -10.75 11.69
CA MET A 4 4.16 -11.10 11.98
C MET A 4 4.37 -12.62 11.99
N VAL A 5 3.37 -13.36 12.47
CA VAL A 5 3.40 -14.84 12.43
C VAL A 5 3.16 -15.35 11.00
N ALA A 6 2.30 -14.67 10.25
CA ALA A 6 2.01 -15.04 8.85
C ALA A 6 3.16 -14.67 7.88
N ALA A 7 4.01 -13.70 8.20
CA ALA A 7 5.05 -13.22 7.29
C ALA A 7 6.01 -14.34 6.81
N PRO A 8 6.62 -15.18 7.68
CA PRO A 8 7.50 -16.25 7.22
C PRO A 8 6.79 -17.26 6.31
N PHE A 9 5.53 -17.57 6.60
CA PHE A 9 4.71 -18.46 5.79
C PHE A 9 4.40 -17.87 4.41
N LEU A 10 4.08 -16.57 4.36
CA LEU A 10 3.84 -15.85 3.11
C LEU A 10 5.10 -15.76 2.25
N PHE A 11 6.25 -15.45 2.85
CA PHE A 11 7.53 -15.43 2.13
C PHE A 11 7.89 -16.81 1.57
N LYS A 12 7.62 -17.89 2.32
CA LYS A 12 7.88 -19.27 1.89
C LYS A 12 6.98 -19.68 0.72
N ASN A 13 5.68 -19.35 0.77
CA ASN A 13 4.69 -19.85 -0.20
C ASN A 13 4.51 -18.93 -1.42
N LEU A 14 4.56 -17.61 -1.23
CA LEU A 14 4.33 -16.62 -2.29
C LEU A 14 5.62 -16.05 -2.86
N GLY A 15 6.75 -16.32 -2.19
CA GLY A 15 8.02 -15.71 -2.53
C GLY A 15 8.04 -14.20 -2.24
N TRP A 16 9.17 -13.57 -2.54
CA TRP A 16 9.39 -12.15 -2.31
C TRP A 16 8.39 -11.24 -3.06
N LYS A 17 8.21 -11.48 -4.38
CA LYS A 17 7.27 -10.72 -5.23
C LYS A 17 5.83 -10.84 -4.74
N GLY A 18 5.42 -12.06 -4.42
CA GLY A 18 4.06 -12.33 -3.93
C GLY A 18 3.79 -11.57 -2.64
N THR A 19 4.68 -11.69 -1.67
CA THR A 19 4.55 -11.03 -0.35
C THR A 19 4.52 -9.52 -0.47
N LEU A 20 5.37 -8.91 -1.31
CA LEU A 20 5.36 -7.48 -1.57
C LEU A 20 4.02 -6.99 -2.17
N SER A 21 3.39 -7.81 -3.02
CA SER A 21 2.12 -7.49 -3.67
C SER A 21 0.89 -7.67 -2.77
N VAL A 22 0.99 -8.40 -1.66
CA VAL A 22 -0.15 -8.62 -0.74
C VAL A 22 -0.67 -7.29 -0.20
N THR A 23 0.23 -6.41 0.26
CA THR A 23 -0.17 -5.15 0.88
C THR A 23 -1.00 -4.25 -0.04
N PRO A 24 -0.55 -3.89 -1.27
CA PRO A 24 -1.38 -3.07 -2.15
C PRO A 24 -2.68 -3.76 -2.57
N LYS A 25 -2.70 -5.08 -2.73
CA LYS A 25 -3.94 -5.83 -3.01
C LYS A 25 -4.92 -5.77 -1.84
N THR A 26 -4.43 -5.88 -0.61
CA THR A 26 -5.25 -5.75 0.60
C THR A 26 -5.84 -4.35 0.70
N VAL A 27 -5.04 -3.31 0.45
CA VAL A 27 -5.50 -1.90 0.45
C VAL A 27 -6.58 -1.68 -0.61
N ILE A 28 -6.42 -2.20 -1.82
CA ILE A 28 -7.44 -2.11 -2.88
C ILE A 28 -8.74 -2.80 -2.44
N ALA A 29 -8.65 -4.06 -2.00
CA ALA A 29 -9.82 -4.85 -1.65
C ALA A 29 -10.60 -4.26 -0.47
N LEU A 30 -9.91 -3.94 0.63
CA LEU A 30 -10.55 -3.37 1.81
C LEU A 30 -11.05 -1.94 1.58
N GLY A 31 -10.30 -1.15 0.82
CA GLY A 31 -10.75 0.19 0.41
C GLY A 31 -12.03 0.14 -0.40
N TRP A 32 -12.15 -0.77 -1.36
CA TRP A 32 -13.39 -0.90 -2.15
C TRP A 32 -14.57 -1.39 -1.32
N VAL A 33 -14.34 -2.30 -0.38
CA VAL A 33 -15.39 -2.71 0.57
C VAL A 33 -15.85 -1.51 1.41
N PHE A 34 -14.92 -0.74 1.97
CA PHE A 34 -15.23 0.43 2.79
C PHE A 34 -15.98 1.51 2.01
N PHE A 35 -15.46 1.89 0.84
CA PHE A 35 -16.09 2.92 0.01
C PHE A 35 -17.41 2.45 -0.58
N GLY A 36 -17.51 1.19 -0.99
CA GLY A 36 -18.75 0.61 -1.50
C GLY A 36 -19.86 0.62 -0.45
N THR A 37 -19.56 0.18 0.78
CA THR A 37 -20.52 0.24 1.89
C THR A 37 -20.88 1.66 2.27
N SER A 38 -19.92 2.61 2.24
CA SER A 38 -20.15 4.03 2.52
C SER A 38 -21.07 4.67 1.48
N ILE A 39 -20.85 4.40 0.19
CA ILE A 39 -21.70 4.92 -0.89
C ILE A 39 -23.10 4.31 -0.84
N TYR A 40 -23.19 3.01 -0.54
CA TYR A 40 -24.47 2.34 -0.35
C TYR A 40 -25.26 2.99 0.79
N ALA A 41 -24.64 3.20 1.95
CA ALA A 41 -25.26 3.85 3.09
C ALA A 41 -25.68 5.31 2.79
N LEU A 42 -24.87 6.04 2.01
CA LEU A 42 -25.20 7.39 1.59
C LEU A 42 -26.47 7.43 0.70
N ARG A 43 -26.56 6.53 -0.28
CA ARG A 43 -27.72 6.44 -1.19
C ARG A 43 -29.01 6.09 -0.50
N HIS A 44 -28.95 5.31 0.56
CA HIS A 44 -30.10 4.89 1.36
C HIS A 44 -30.42 5.82 2.54
N GLY A 45 -29.80 7.00 2.61
CA GLY A 45 -30.03 7.97 3.68
C GLY A 45 -29.57 7.52 5.07
N SER A 46 -28.76 6.44 5.13
CA SER A 46 -28.35 5.81 6.38
C SER A 46 -27.11 6.47 7.03
N LEU A 47 -26.63 7.59 6.50
CA LEU A 47 -25.52 8.38 7.08
C LEU A 47 -25.99 9.51 7.99
N ALA A 48 -27.29 9.57 8.31
CA ALA A 48 -27.79 10.50 9.32
C ALA A 48 -27.17 10.20 10.69
N GLN A 49 -26.96 11.24 11.48
CA GLN A 49 -26.28 11.17 12.80
C GLN A 49 -26.96 10.20 13.78
N SER A 50 -28.25 9.93 13.61
CA SER A 50 -29.05 8.99 14.39
C SER A 50 -29.07 7.57 13.82
N SER A 51 -28.40 7.30 12.70
CA SER A 51 -28.41 5.99 12.06
C SER A 51 -27.48 5.01 12.79
N PRO A 52 -27.91 3.77 13.08
CA PRO A 52 -27.05 2.74 13.67
C PRO A 52 -25.93 2.28 12.71
N ILE A 53 -26.02 2.61 11.43
CA ILE A 53 -25.01 2.26 10.41
C ILE A 53 -23.76 3.13 10.56
N LEU A 54 -23.86 4.37 11.01
CA LEU A 54 -22.73 5.25 11.14
C LEU A 54 -21.65 4.72 12.11
N PRO A 55 -21.96 4.28 13.32
CA PRO A 55 -20.96 3.65 14.20
C PRO A 55 -20.32 2.40 13.57
N ILE A 56 -21.08 1.59 12.86
CA ILE A 56 -20.56 0.39 12.18
C ILE A 56 -19.57 0.76 11.09
N LEU A 57 -19.84 1.80 10.29
CA LEU A 57 -18.90 2.29 9.28
C LEU A 57 -17.64 2.87 9.91
N VAL A 58 -17.76 3.61 11.00
CA VAL A 58 -16.60 4.20 11.70
C VAL A 58 -15.73 3.09 12.29
N LEU A 59 -16.31 2.13 13.00
CA LEU A 59 -15.57 1.00 13.57
C LEU A 59 -14.99 0.10 12.47
N GLY A 60 -15.75 -0.18 11.42
CA GLY A 60 -15.27 -0.93 10.25
C GLY A 60 -14.08 -0.24 9.58
N GLY A 61 -14.15 1.06 9.38
CA GLY A 61 -13.05 1.86 8.86
C GLY A 61 -11.81 1.83 9.76
N ALA A 62 -11.99 1.90 11.07
CA ALA A 62 -10.90 1.78 12.04
C ALA A 62 -10.23 0.38 11.96
N VAL A 63 -11.00 -0.68 11.87
CA VAL A 63 -10.48 -2.06 11.71
C VAL A 63 -9.71 -2.19 10.40
N ILE A 64 -10.26 -1.70 9.29
CA ILE A 64 -9.59 -1.70 7.97
C ILE A 64 -8.26 -0.95 8.07
N TYR A 65 -8.24 0.24 8.65
CA TYR A 65 -7.01 1.02 8.85
C TYR A 65 -5.95 0.26 9.65
N ILE A 66 -6.34 -0.43 10.73
CA ILE A 66 -5.43 -1.26 11.54
C ILE A 66 -4.87 -2.41 10.71
N VAL A 67 -5.71 -3.10 9.93
CA VAL A 67 -5.29 -4.23 9.07
C VAL A 67 -4.31 -3.75 7.99
N GLU A 68 -4.60 -2.65 7.31
CA GLU A 68 -3.71 -2.06 6.30
C GLU A 68 -2.36 -1.64 6.89
N ARG A 69 -2.37 -0.98 8.07
CA ARG A 69 -1.14 -0.63 8.80
C ARG A 69 -0.35 -1.87 9.18
N ALA A 70 -1.01 -2.88 9.71
CA ALA A 70 -0.37 -4.14 10.10
C ALA A 70 0.25 -4.84 8.88
N ALA A 71 -0.46 -4.93 7.76
CA ALA A 71 0.05 -5.49 6.51
C ALA A 71 1.28 -4.71 5.99
N LYS A 72 1.22 -3.37 6.01
CA LYS A 72 2.34 -2.53 5.60
C LYS A 72 3.60 -2.79 6.41
N PHE A 73 3.50 -2.78 7.73
CA PHE A 73 4.68 -2.92 8.60
C PHE A 73 5.18 -4.35 8.75
N SER A 74 4.31 -5.35 8.62
CA SER A 74 4.69 -6.75 8.79
C SER A 74 5.07 -7.46 7.49
N LEU A 75 4.61 -6.99 6.34
CA LEU A 75 4.84 -7.64 5.04
C LEU A 75 5.61 -6.72 4.09
N PHE A 76 5.11 -5.51 3.86
CA PHE A 76 5.70 -4.62 2.85
C PHE A 76 7.07 -4.11 3.29
N LYS A 77 7.20 -3.58 4.51
CA LYS A 77 8.47 -3.02 4.99
C LYS A 77 9.61 -4.04 5.03
N PRO A 78 9.46 -5.26 5.57
CA PRO A 78 10.51 -6.27 5.48
C PRO A 78 10.88 -6.65 4.04
N ALA A 79 9.89 -6.74 3.14
CA ALA A 79 10.15 -7.04 1.73
C ALA A 79 10.88 -5.89 1.02
N GLU A 80 10.58 -4.64 1.37
CA GLU A 80 11.28 -3.44 0.91
C GLU A 80 12.73 -3.40 1.41
N GLU A 81 12.97 -3.70 2.69
CA GLU A 81 14.32 -3.77 3.27
C GLU A 81 15.23 -4.78 2.54
N MET A 82 14.66 -5.89 2.08
CA MET A 82 15.43 -6.87 1.28
C MET A 82 15.95 -6.31 -0.04
N VAL A 83 15.32 -5.25 -0.60
CA VAL A 83 15.81 -4.59 -1.81
C VAL A 83 17.04 -3.74 -1.47
N TYR A 84 17.03 -3.06 -0.33
CA TYR A 84 18.14 -2.21 0.08
C TYR A 84 19.41 -2.99 0.42
N ILE A 85 19.29 -4.25 0.86
CA ILE A 85 20.45 -5.10 1.21
C ILE A 85 21.35 -5.37 -0.02
N THR A 86 20.77 -5.40 -1.21
CA THR A 86 21.48 -5.68 -2.46
C THR A 86 22.18 -4.44 -3.04
N LEU A 87 21.97 -3.24 -2.48
CA LEU A 87 22.57 -2.00 -2.92
C LEU A 87 23.89 -1.74 -2.18
N ASP A 88 24.80 -0.99 -2.84
CA ASP A 88 25.98 -0.45 -2.21
C ASP A 88 25.64 0.48 -1.02
N GLU A 89 26.54 0.65 -0.09
CA GLU A 89 26.29 1.34 1.19
C GLU A 89 25.83 2.79 1.01
N ASP A 90 26.43 3.51 0.05
CA ASP A 90 26.10 4.91 -0.23
C ASP A 90 24.70 5.04 -0.86
N SER A 91 24.38 4.24 -1.88
CA SER A 91 23.05 4.20 -2.52
C SER A 91 21.98 3.72 -1.56
N ARG A 92 22.28 2.73 -0.70
CA ARG A 92 21.37 2.24 0.32
C ARG A 92 20.99 3.33 1.32
N THR A 93 21.98 4.04 1.85
CA THR A 93 21.78 5.08 2.87
C THR A 93 21.00 6.26 2.30
N LYS A 94 21.43 6.80 1.16
CA LYS A 94 20.76 7.94 0.50
C LYS A 94 19.37 7.57 -0.02
N GLY A 95 19.25 6.41 -0.68
CA GLY A 95 17.97 5.92 -1.22
C GLY A 95 16.94 5.66 -0.13
N LYS A 96 17.34 5.01 0.96
CA LYS A 96 16.47 4.74 2.10
C LYS A 96 16.03 6.03 2.78
N ALA A 97 16.94 6.97 3.02
CA ALA A 97 16.60 8.27 3.59
C ALA A 97 15.60 9.04 2.71
N ALA A 98 15.79 9.03 1.38
CA ALA A 98 14.88 9.68 0.46
C ALA A 98 13.49 9.05 0.49
N VAL A 99 13.38 7.73 0.45
CA VAL A 99 12.08 7.03 0.45
C VAL A 99 11.38 7.14 1.80
N ASP A 100 12.08 6.88 2.89
CA ASP A 100 11.47 6.82 4.23
C ASP A 100 11.14 8.21 4.80
N VAL A 101 11.95 9.21 4.52
CA VAL A 101 11.74 10.56 5.05
C VAL A 101 10.95 11.42 4.06
N LEU A 102 11.51 11.66 2.86
CA LEU A 102 10.86 12.53 1.88
C LEU A 102 9.56 11.93 1.36
N GLY A 103 9.55 10.65 0.99
CA GLY A 103 8.36 9.96 0.51
C GLY A 103 7.23 9.94 1.54
N ALA A 104 7.56 9.70 2.83
CA ALA A 104 6.57 9.73 3.90
C ALA A 104 6.01 11.14 4.15
N GLN A 105 6.84 12.16 4.08
CA GLN A 105 6.40 13.56 4.27
C GLN A 105 5.54 14.02 3.09
N ILE A 106 5.98 13.77 1.86
CA ILE A 106 5.20 14.09 0.64
C ILE A 106 3.84 13.39 0.69
N GLY A 107 3.81 12.11 1.09
CA GLY A 107 2.56 11.37 1.20
C GLY A 107 1.58 11.97 2.22
N LYS A 108 2.06 12.34 3.42
CA LYS A 108 1.23 12.96 4.46
C LYS A 108 0.73 14.34 4.05
N THR A 109 1.63 15.17 3.57
CA THR A 109 1.31 16.55 3.14
C THR A 109 0.36 16.53 1.93
N GLY A 110 0.67 15.73 0.91
CA GLY A 110 -0.17 15.57 -0.27
C GLY A 110 -1.58 15.06 0.08
N GLY A 111 -1.68 14.07 0.98
CA GLY A 111 -2.96 13.57 1.47
C GLY A 111 -3.79 14.66 2.18
N SER A 112 -3.13 15.46 3.03
CA SER A 112 -3.80 16.56 3.74
C SER A 112 -4.28 17.66 2.77
N PHE A 113 -3.46 18.05 1.80
CA PHE A 113 -3.86 19.02 0.77
C PHE A 113 -5.01 18.50 -0.08
N MET A 114 -4.96 17.25 -0.50
CA MET A 114 -6.04 16.62 -1.24
C MET A 114 -7.35 16.64 -0.45
N GLN A 115 -7.32 16.25 0.83
CA GLN A 115 -8.49 16.26 1.69
C GLN A 115 -9.08 17.66 1.88
N GLN A 116 -8.24 18.65 2.16
CA GLN A 116 -8.69 20.04 2.30
C GLN A 116 -9.26 20.59 1.00
N GLY A 117 -8.59 20.35 -0.13
CA GLY A 117 -9.09 20.74 -1.45
C GLY A 117 -10.46 20.16 -1.78
N LEU A 118 -10.68 18.88 -1.44
CA LEU A 118 -11.96 18.22 -1.64
C LEU A 118 -13.06 18.83 -0.74
N ILE A 119 -12.76 19.13 0.51
CA ILE A 119 -13.70 19.76 1.43
C ILE A 119 -14.08 21.18 0.93
N LEU A 120 -13.09 21.96 0.48
CA LEU A 120 -13.34 23.31 -0.06
C LEU A 120 -14.19 23.28 -1.33
N THR A 121 -13.99 22.26 -2.18
CA THR A 121 -14.69 22.16 -3.47
C THR A 121 -16.09 21.58 -3.33
N TYR A 122 -16.26 20.55 -2.49
CA TYR A 122 -17.52 19.81 -2.35
C TYR A 122 -18.30 20.15 -1.07
N GLY A 123 -17.75 21.01 -0.20
CA GLY A 123 -18.37 21.42 1.06
C GLY A 123 -18.28 20.38 2.18
N SER A 124 -18.09 19.11 1.85
CA SER A 124 -17.92 18.03 2.84
C SER A 124 -17.18 16.82 2.28
N ILE A 125 -16.58 16.04 3.17
CA ILE A 125 -15.90 14.79 2.79
C ILE A 125 -16.90 13.74 2.27
N ILE A 126 -18.14 13.77 2.74
CA ILE A 126 -19.21 12.86 2.31
C ILE A 126 -19.60 13.15 0.86
N ALA A 127 -19.74 14.42 0.49
CA ALA A 127 -20.03 14.81 -0.89
C ALA A 127 -18.87 14.46 -1.84
N ALA A 128 -17.62 14.44 -1.34
CA ALA A 128 -16.43 14.08 -2.08
C ALA A 128 -16.18 12.57 -2.19
N LEU A 129 -17.00 11.71 -1.57
CA LEU A 129 -16.79 10.25 -1.56
C LEU A 129 -16.51 9.63 -2.95
N PRO A 130 -17.26 9.94 -4.04
CA PRO A 130 -16.98 9.37 -5.35
C PRO A 130 -15.58 9.71 -5.86
N VAL A 131 -15.13 10.94 -5.64
CA VAL A 131 -13.79 11.40 -6.04
C VAL A 131 -12.73 10.71 -5.20
N LEU A 132 -12.97 10.53 -3.88
CA LEU A 132 -12.08 9.80 -3.01
C LEU A 132 -11.89 8.35 -3.46
N VAL A 133 -12.95 7.68 -3.91
CA VAL A 133 -12.86 6.31 -4.48
C VAL A 133 -11.95 6.30 -5.70
N CYS A 134 -12.11 7.25 -6.62
CA CYS A 134 -11.27 7.35 -7.80
C CYS A 134 -9.81 7.59 -7.43
N CYS A 135 -9.54 8.54 -6.53
CA CYS A 135 -8.19 8.84 -6.06
C CYS A 135 -7.55 7.63 -5.35
N HIS A 136 -8.29 6.98 -4.45
CA HIS A 136 -7.84 5.78 -3.76
C HIS A 136 -7.47 4.68 -4.75
N SER A 137 -8.35 4.40 -5.71
CA SER A 137 -8.14 3.36 -6.72
C SER A 137 -6.93 3.67 -7.59
N ALA A 138 -6.78 4.92 -8.06
CA ALA A 138 -5.66 5.33 -8.88
C ALA A 138 -4.32 5.19 -8.15
N ILE A 139 -4.25 5.65 -6.89
CA ILE A 139 -3.04 5.56 -6.07
C ILE A 139 -2.69 4.10 -5.76
N ALA A 140 -3.66 3.29 -5.36
CA ALA A 140 -3.44 1.90 -4.99
C ALA A 140 -3.08 1.01 -6.20
N LEU A 141 -3.69 1.26 -7.36
CA LEU A 141 -3.30 0.60 -8.62
C LEU A 141 -1.91 1.05 -9.08
N GLY A 142 -1.59 2.34 -9.00
CA GLY A 142 -0.26 2.86 -9.27
C GLY A 142 0.81 2.20 -8.39
N TRP A 143 0.51 2.02 -7.10
CA TRP A 143 1.38 1.30 -6.18
C TRP A 143 1.57 -0.16 -6.60
N LEU A 144 0.49 -0.87 -6.96
CA LEU A 144 0.58 -2.26 -7.43
C LEU A 144 1.41 -2.39 -8.72
N ILE A 145 1.25 -1.44 -9.66
CA ILE A 145 2.06 -1.39 -10.89
C ILE A 145 3.54 -1.16 -10.56
N ALA A 146 3.86 -0.22 -9.66
CA ALA A 146 5.22 0.06 -9.23
C ALA A 146 5.88 -1.16 -8.57
N VAL A 147 5.15 -1.89 -7.71
CA VAL A 147 5.61 -3.13 -7.09
C VAL A 147 5.91 -4.20 -8.13
N ASN A 148 5.04 -4.37 -9.12
CA ASN A 148 5.26 -5.35 -10.19
C ASN A 148 6.46 -4.97 -11.07
N ALA A 149 6.64 -3.69 -11.38
CA ALA A 149 7.79 -3.20 -12.14
C ALA A 149 9.11 -3.41 -11.37
N LEU A 150 9.12 -3.13 -10.07
CA LEU A 150 10.28 -3.39 -9.21
C LEU A 150 10.63 -4.87 -9.16
N ALA A 151 9.62 -5.72 -9.04
CA ALA A 151 9.81 -7.17 -9.01
C ALA A 151 10.37 -7.72 -10.35
N ALA A 152 9.94 -7.16 -11.47
CA ALA A 152 10.46 -7.54 -12.78
C ALA A 152 11.94 -7.14 -12.94
N ARG A 153 12.31 -5.91 -12.53
CA ARG A 153 13.70 -5.43 -12.56
C ARG A 153 14.61 -6.29 -11.70
N ARG A 154 14.20 -6.62 -10.48
CA ARG A 154 15.00 -7.48 -9.60
C ARG A 154 15.19 -8.88 -10.18
N ALA A 155 14.16 -9.46 -10.81
CA ALA A 155 14.28 -10.76 -11.44
C ALA A 155 15.30 -10.75 -12.59
N SER A 156 15.30 -9.70 -13.43
CA SER A 156 16.27 -9.58 -14.52
C SER A 156 17.71 -9.35 -14.03
N GLN A 157 17.90 -8.60 -12.95
CA GLN A 157 19.21 -8.43 -12.34
C GLN A 157 19.77 -9.74 -11.79
N LEU A 158 18.95 -10.51 -11.07
CA LEU A 158 19.36 -11.80 -10.53
C LEU A 158 19.73 -12.79 -11.64
N ASP A 159 19.00 -12.80 -12.75
CA ASP A 159 19.30 -13.64 -13.91
C ASP A 159 20.64 -13.27 -14.57
N SER A 160 20.95 -11.97 -14.68
CA SER A 160 22.24 -11.50 -15.18
C SER A 160 23.41 -11.87 -14.26
N GLU A 161 23.25 -11.71 -12.95
CA GLU A 161 24.26 -12.10 -11.95
C GLU A 161 24.58 -13.60 -11.97
N ILE A 162 23.53 -14.44 -12.12
CA ILE A 162 23.69 -15.90 -12.24
C ILE A 162 24.47 -16.25 -13.52
N ARG A 163 24.14 -15.63 -14.65
CA ARG A 163 24.85 -15.87 -15.92
C ARG A 163 26.31 -15.48 -15.84
N GLU A 164 26.63 -14.30 -15.29
CA GLU A 164 28.01 -13.87 -15.08
C GLU A 164 28.78 -14.78 -14.11
N GLY A 165 28.09 -15.27 -13.07
CA GLY A 165 28.68 -16.22 -12.13
C GLY A 165 29.01 -17.58 -12.77
N VAL A 166 28.14 -18.10 -13.62
CA VAL A 166 28.37 -19.35 -14.36
C VAL A 166 29.52 -19.20 -15.35
N GLU A 167 29.56 -18.09 -16.12
CA GLU A 167 30.63 -17.83 -17.09
C GLU A 167 32.01 -17.76 -16.43
N LYS A 168 32.11 -17.17 -15.21
CA LYS A 168 33.36 -17.13 -14.44
C LYS A 168 33.82 -18.47 -13.88
N LEU A 169 32.94 -19.46 -13.80
CA LEU A 169 33.27 -20.81 -13.32
C LEU A 169 33.71 -21.76 -14.47
N GLU A 170 33.42 -21.40 -15.72
CA GLU A 170 33.76 -22.17 -16.92
C GLU A 170 35.13 -21.76 -17.50
N ILE A 171 35.79 -20.71 -16.99
CA ILE A 171 37.15 -20.24 -17.32
C ILE A 171 38.16 -20.71 -16.27
#